data_33d606997f43fe328187b653ac655108
#
_entry.id   33d606997f43fe328187b653ac655108
#
_cell.length_a   1.000
_cell.length_b   1.000
_cell.length_c   1.000
_cell.angle_alpha   90.00
_cell.angle_beta   90.00
_cell.angle_gamma   90.00
#
_symmetry.space_group_name_H-M   'P 1'
#
loop_
_entity.id
_entity.type
_entity.pdbx_description
1 polymer ?
#
loop_
_entity_poly.entity_id
_entity_poly.type
_entity_poly.pdbx_seq_one_letter_code
_entity_poly.pdbx_strand_id
1 'polypeptide(L)'
;MFRVLFLILIVISSVAFAQTQENTESRETPIAIKFDEFEKAANGYVKMIMDTFYVELGKNPAAQGYIINYGPNKEIAKREKQIGNSIAFRKYDASRITLVKGGNRETVKTELWLVPLGAEPPTP
;
A
#
# COMPACT_ATOMS: atom_id res chain seq x y z
N MET A 1 60.71 -52.79 36.96
CA MET A 1 59.25 -52.68 36.88
C MET A 1 58.92 -51.27 36.56
N PHE A 2 58.73 -50.96 35.28
CA PHE A 2 58.25 -49.64 34.83
C PHE A 2 56.83 -49.78 34.31
N ARG A 3 55.87 -49.17 35.02
CA ARG A 3 54.52 -49.03 34.56
C ARG A 3 54.43 -47.73 33.73
N VAL A 4 54.30 -47.87 32.41
CA VAL A 4 54.04 -46.75 31.51
C VAL A 4 52.54 -46.52 31.51
N LEU A 5 52.12 -45.39 32.06
CA LEU A 5 50.76 -44.94 32.07
C LEU A 5 50.52 -44.22 30.75
N PHE A 6 49.77 -44.83 29.85
CA PHE A 6 49.31 -44.18 28.59
C PHE A 6 48.14 -43.31 28.89
N LEU A 7 48.32 -41.99 28.89
CA LEU A 7 47.27 -41.00 28.94
C LEU A 7 46.77 -40.79 27.52
N ILE A 8 45.60 -41.36 27.25
CA ILE A 8 44.86 -41.06 25.98
C ILE A 8 44.14 -39.77 26.17
N LEU A 9 44.62 -38.72 25.49
CA LEU A 9 43.96 -37.42 25.40
C LEU A 9 42.87 -37.49 24.31
N ILE A 10 41.62 -37.65 24.72
CA ILE A 10 40.47 -37.58 23.80
C ILE A 10 40.19 -36.11 23.53
N VAL A 11 40.57 -35.62 22.37
CA VAL A 11 40.18 -34.31 21.87
C VAL A 11 38.76 -34.44 21.26
N ILE A 12 37.77 -33.98 22.01
CA ILE A 12 36.40 -33.90 21.52
C ILE A 12 36.31 -32.61 20.68
N SER A 13 36.39 -32.76 19.36
CA SER A 13 36.11 -31.66 18.42
C SER A 13 34.61 -31.40 18.40
N SER A 14 34.18 -30.37 19.09
CA SER A 14 32.81 -29.87 18.99
C SER A 14 32.61 -29.20 17.62
N VAL A 15 32.03 -29.92 16.69
CA VAL A 15 31.54 -29.33 15.44
C VAL A 15 30.28 -28.53 15.77
N ALA A 16 30.44 -27.22 15.89
CA ALA A 16 29.30 -26.33 15.96
C ALA A 16 28.59 -26.31 14.59
N PHE A 17 27.50 -27.03 14.48
CA PHE A 17 26.56 -26.86 13.38
C PHE A 17 25.91 -25.49 13.56
N ALA A 18 26.37 -24.50 12.82
CA ALA A 18 25.64 -23.27 12.61
C ALA A 18 24.38 -23.62 11.81
N GLN A 19 23.26 -23.80 12.49
CA GLN A 19 21.97 -23.83 11.85
C GLN A 19 21.69 -22.41 11.33
N THR A 20 21.96 -22.21 10.04
CA THR A 20 21.37 -21.08 9.31
C THR A 20 19.87 -21.29 9.34
N GLN A 21 19.18 -20.66 10.27
CA GLN A 21 17.74 -20.49 10.17
C GLN A 21 17.53 -19.61 8.95
N GLU A 22 17.21 -20.25 7.85
CA GLU A 22 16.60 -19.61 6.71
C GLU A 22 15.24 -19.10 7.20
N ASN A 23 15.24 -17.83 7.63
CA ASN A 23 14.03 -17.12 7.98
C ASN A 23 13.25 -16.94 6.67
N THR A 24 12.46 -17.93 6.31
CA THR A 24 11.47 -17.81 5.24
C THR A 24 10.37 -16.91 5.76
N GLU A 25 10.66 -15.60 5.88
CA GLU A 25 9.63 -14.60 5.88
C GLU A 25 8.83 -14.85 4.60
N SER A 26 7.65 -15.42 4.74
CA SER A 26 6.67 -15.43 3.67
C SER A 26 6.41 -13.96 3.36
N ARG A 27 7.08 -13.43 2.33
CA ARG A 27 6.81 -12.10 1.79
C ARG A 27 5.40 -12.16 1.25
N GLU A 28 4.44 -11.83 2.09
CA GLU A 28 3.07 -11.60 1.63
C GLU A 28 3.14 -10.58 0.50
N THR A 29 2.63 -10.96 -0.66
CA THR A 29 2.55 -10.04 -1.80
C THR A 29 1.68 -8.87 -1.38
N PRO A 30 2.17 -7.62 -1.45
CA PRO A 30 1.37 -6.48 -1.06
C PRO A 30 0.12 -6.40 -1.94
N ILE A 31 -0.99 -6.01 -1.35
CA ILE A 31 -2.28 -5.87 -2.05
C ILE A 31 -2.79 -4.44 -1.95
N ALA A 32 -3.57 -4.02 -2.94
CA ALA A 32 -4.29 -2.75 -2.89
C ALA A 32 -5.37 -2.80 -1.82
N ILE A 33 -5.51 -1.72 -1.05
CA ILE A 33 -6.45 -1.60 0.07
C ILE A 33 -7.45 -0.51 -0.25
N LYS A 34 -8.74 -0.84 -0.28
CA LYS A 34 -9.79 0.18 -0.39
C LYS A 34 -9.80 1.00 0.89
N PHE A 35 -9.52 2.29 0.75
CA PHE A 35 -9.51 3.25 1.86
C PHE A 35 -10.93 3.73 2.18
N ASP A 36 -11.67 4.16 1.16
CA ASP A 36 -13.03 4.68 1.31
C ASP A 36 -13.78 4.64 -0.02
N GLU A 37 -15.09 4.83 0.05
CA GLU A 37 -15.93 5.02 -1.13
C GLU A 37 -17.10 5.94 -0.80
N PHE A 38 -17.53 6.74 -1.78
CA PHE A 38 -18.67 7.63 -1.60
C PHE A 38 -19.35 7.94 -2.95
N GLU A 39 -20.60 8.35 -2.86
CA GLU A 39 -21.43 8.70 -4.02
C GLU A 39 -21.49 10.22 -4.23
N LYS A 40 -22.67 10.77 -4.52
CA LYS A 40 -22.85 12.20 -4.72
C LYS A 40 -22.50 12.97 -3.44
N ALA A 41 -21.65 13.98 -3.56
CA ALA A 41 -21.17 14.75 -2.43
C ALA A 41 -20.91 16.21 -2.79
N ALA A 42 -21.06 17.09 -1.78
CA ALA A 42 -20.70 18.49 -1.88
C ALA A 42 -19.17 18.68 -1.86
N ASN A 43 -18.69 19.83 -2.35
CA ASN A 43 -17.26 20.14 -2.41
C ASN A 43 -16.55 20.03 -1.05
N GLY A 44 -17.20 20.46 0.03
CA GLY A 44 -16.63 20.39 1.38
C GLY A 44 -16.37 18.96 1.85
N TYR A 45 -17.28 18.04 1.52
CA TYR A 45 -17.09 16.63 1.81
C TYR A 45 -15.93 16.02 1.00
N VAL A 46 -15.86 16.33 -0.29
CA VAL A 46 -14.76 15.87 -1.15
C VAL A 46 -13.42 16.37 -0.63
N LYS A 47 -13.33 17.64 -0.20
CA LYS A 47 -12.11 18.19 0.44
C LYS A 47 -11.73 17.42 1.69
N MET A 48 -12.69 17.15 2.57
CA MET A 48 -12.46 16.42 3.82
C MET A 48 -11.92 15.01 3.55
N ILE A 49 -12.53 14.28 2.61
CA ILE A 49 -12.08 12.93 2.24
C ILE A 49 -10.68 12.98 1.63
N MET A 50 -10.40 13.95 0.77
CA MET A 50 -9.06 14.12 0.19
C MET A 50 -8.01 14.45 1.24
N ASP A 51 -8.33 15.32 2.21
CA ASP A 51 -7.44 15.62 3.33
C ASP A 51 -7.10 14.35 4.12
N THR A 52 -8.09 13.54 4.47
CA THR A 52 -7.91 12.29 5.19
C THR A 52 -7.10 11.28 4.37
N PHE A 53 -7.36 11.18 3.09
CA PHE A 53 -6.64 10.29 2.18
C PHE A 53 -5.16 10.66 2.07
N TYR A 54 -4.83 11.95 1.97
CA TYR A 54 -3.43 12.40 1.96
C TYR A 54 -2.71 12.18 3.28
N VAL A 55 -3.42 12.26 4.41
CA VAL A 55 -2.86 11.86 5.71
C VAL A 55 -2.45 10.38 5.68
N GLU A 56 -3.29 9.52 5.14
CA GLU A 56 -2.98 8.10 5.04
C GLU A 56 -1.84 7.81 4.05
N LEU A 57 -1.82 8.48 2.90
CA LEU A 57 -0.69 8.42 1.97
C LEU A 57 0.63 8.90 2.60
N GLY A 58 0.58 9.88 3.51
CA GLY A 58 1.74 10.36 4.26
C GLY A 58 2.34 9.30 5.18
N LYS A 59 1.52 8.40 5.72
CA LYS A 59 1.99 7.26 6.52
C LYS A 59 2.63 6.17 5.67
N ASN A 60 2.35 6.14 4.37
CA ASN A 60 2.82 5.16 3.41
C ASN A 60 3.54 5.86 2.25
N PRO A 61 4.77 6.38 2.44
CA PRO A 61 5.43 7.24 1.44
C PRO A 61 5.65 6.57 0.07
N ALA A 62 5.79 5.25 0.04
CA ALA A 62 5.97 4.47 -1.20
C ALA A 62 4.65 4.06 -1.87
N ALA A 63 3.50 4.31 -1.24
CA ALA A 63 2.21 3.97 -1.80
C ALA A 63 1.73 5.01 -2.80
N GLN A 64 0.96 4.57 -3.80
CA GLN A 64 0.23 5.40 -4.75
C GLN A 64 -1.25 5.41 -4.39
N GLY A 65 -1.88 6.57 -4.44
CA GLY A 65 -3.32 6.69 -4.32
C GLY A 65 -3.99 6.46 -5.67
N TYR A 66 -4.94 5.54 -5.75
CA TYR A 66 -5.79 5.34 -6.92
C TYR A 66 -7.21 5.79 -6.58
N ILE A 67 -7.76 6.65 -7.42
CA ILE A 67 -9.14 7.13 -7.29
C ILE A 67 -9.90 6.70 -8.53
N ILE A 68 -10.88 5.81 -8.36
CA ILE A 68 -11.69 5.29 -9.43
C ILE A 68 -13.06 5.97 -9.37
N ASN A 69 -13.42 6.68 -10.44
CA ASN A 69 -14.69 7.35 -10.57
C ASN A 69 -15.59 6.61 -11.54
N TYR A 70 -16.76 6.20 -11.08
CA TYR A 70 -17.83 5.57 -11.87
C TYR A 70 -18.97 6.54 -12.08
N GLY A 71 -19.73 6.35 -13.13
CA GLY A 71 -20.95 7.11 -13.40
C GLY A 71 -21.06 7.61 -14.83
N PRO A 72 -22.03 8.50 -15.12
CA PRO A 72 -22.11 9.20 -16.39
C PRO A 72 -20.84 10.05 -16.62
N ASN A 73 -20.38 10.15 -17.85
CA ASN A 73 -19.14 10.89 -18.17
C ASN A 73 -19.13 12.33 -17.63
N LYS A 74 -20.25 13.02 -17.68
CA LYS A 74 -20.40 14.38 -17.15
C LYS A 74 -20.19 14.44 -15.64
N GLU A 75 -20.70 13.46 -14.92
CA GLU A 75 -20.57 13.36 -13.46
C GLU A 75 -19.15 12.97 -13.06
N ILE A 76 -18.52 12.08 -13.80
CA ILE A 76 -17.10 11.73 -13.61
C ILE A 76 -16.23 12.97 -13.79
N ALA A 77 -16.41 13.74 -14.87
CA ALA A 77 -15.66 14.97 -15.13
C ALA A 77 -15.82 15.99 -13.98
N LYS A 78 -17.04 16.16 -13.48
CA LYS A 78 -17.33 17.02 -12.33
C LYS A 78 -16.58 16.56 -11.07
N ARG A 79 -16.59 15.24 -10.79
CA ARG A 79 -15.90 14.66 -9.64
C ARG A 79 -14.39 14.82 -9.76
N GLU A 80 -13.80 14.56 -10.91
CA GLU A 80 -12.38 14.78 -11.15
C GLU A 80 -11.97 16.24 -10.94
N LYS A 81 -12.84 17.20 -11.34
CA LYS A 81 -12.64 18.62 -11.07
C LYS A 81 -12.70 18.93 -9.57
N GLN A 82 -13.65 18.36 -8.83
CA GLN A 82 -13.74 18.53 -7.37
C GLN A 82 -12.47 18.03 -6.68
N ILE A 83 -11.97 16.85 -7.08
CA ILE A 83 -10.75 16.26 -6.54
C ILE A 83 -9.53 17.14 -6.88
N GLY A 84 -9.37 17.52 -8.14
CA GLY A 84 -8.29 18.38 -8.59
C GLY A 84 -8.26 19.74 -7.88
N ASN A 85 -9.41 20.35 -7.66
CA ASN A 85 -9.53 21.60 -6.91
C ASN A 85 -9.11 21.42 -5.43
N SER A 86 -9.45 20.29 -4.82
CA SER A 86 -9.03 19.97 -3.44
C SER A 86 -7.52 19.83 -3.34
N ILE A 87 -6.91 19.13 -4.29
CA ILE A 87 -5.46 18.95 -4.36
C ILE A 87 -4.76 20.30 -4.55
N ALA A 88 -5.20 21.11 -5.48
CA ALA A 88 -4.63 22.44 -5.75
C ALA A 88 -4.78 23.39 -4.56
N PHE A 89 -5.95 23.40 -3.93
CA PHE A 89 -6.23 24.26 -2.77
C PHE A 89 -5.32 23.97 -1.57
N ARG A 90 -5.06 22.70 -1.30
CA ARG A 90 -4.18 22.24 -0.22
C ARG A 90 -2.71 22.19 -0.62
N LYS A 91 -2.37 22.39 -1.90
CA LYS A 91 -1.02 22.22 -2.45
C LYS A 91 -0.45 20.82 -2.19
N TYR A 92 -1.30 19.81 -2.26
CA TYR A 92 -0.87 18.42 -2.16
C TYR A 92 -0.10 18.00 -3.41
N ASP A 93 0.76 17.00 -3.26
CA ASP A 93 1.49 16.42 -4.38
C ASP A 93 0.55 15.59 -5.28
N ALA A 94 0.19 16.16 -6.43
CA ALA A 94 -0.70 15.52 -7.39
C ALA A 94 -0.11 14.23 -8.00
N SER A 95 1.22 14.08 -8.00
CA SER A 95 1.87 12.85 -8.51
C SER A 95 1.58 11.61 -7.67
N ARG A 96 1.12 11.80 -6.41
CA ARG A 96 0.72 10.72 -5.51
C ARG A 96 -0.66 10.14 -5.84
N ILE A 97 -1.40 10.73 -6.78
CA ILE A 97 -2.76 10.32 -7.14
C ILE A 97 -2.83 9.93 -8.61
N THR A 98 -3.43 8.78 -8.88
CA THR A 98 -3.83 8.34 -10.22
C THR A 98 -5.35 8.33 -10.30
N LEU A 99 -5.91 9.09 -11.23
CA LEU A 99 -7.35 9.12 -11.50
C LEU A 99 -7.69 8.09 -12.58
N VAL A 100 -8.69 7.26 -12.31
CA VAL A 100 -9.14 6.19 -13.22
C VAL A 100 -10.64 6.34 -13.47
N LYS A 101 -11.06 6.20 -14.73
CA LYS A 101 -12.47 6.10 -15.08
C LYS A 101 -12.91 4.66 -14.95
N GLY A 102 -13.85 4.40 -14.03
CA GLY A 102 -14.29 3.07 -13.69
C GLY A 102 -15.34 2.46 -14.61
N GLY A 103 -16.02 3.29 -15.39
CA GLY A 103 -17.09 2.87 -16.29
C GLY A 103 -18.47 3.42 -15.93
N ASN A 104 -19.46 2.99 -16.67
CA ASN A 104 -20.82 3.50 -16.57
C ASN A 104 -21.54 3.00 -15.31
N ARG A 105 -22.16 3.94 -14.62
CA ARG A 105 -23.16 3.71 -13.58
C ARG A 105 -24.27 4.75 -13.73
N GLU A 106 -25.42 4.46 -13.15
CA GLU A 106 -26.54 5.42 -13.15
C GLU A 106 -26.18 6.69 -12.37
N THR A 107 -25.50 6.55 -11.25
CA THR A 107 -25.05 7.64 -10.39
C THR A 107 -23.52 7.62 -10.20
N VAL A 108 -22.94 8.79 -9.89
CA VAL A 108 -21.52 8.90 -9.61
C VAL A 108 -21.16 8.14 -8.34
N LYS A 109 -20.06 7.38 -8.41
CA LYS A 109 -19.41 6.73 -7.26
C LYS A 109 -17.92 6.93 -7.37
N THR A 110 -17.27 7.20 -6.26
CA THR A 110 -15.81 7.32 -6.16
C THR A 110 -15.28 6.30 -5.17
N GLU A 111 -14.25 5.57 -5.56
CA GLU A 111 -13.49 4.68 -4.69
C GLU A 111 -12.06 5.22 -4.55
N LEU A 112 -11.56 5.24 -3.32
CA LEU A 112 -10.18 5.61 -3.00
C LEU A 112 -9.42 4.36 -2.55
N TRP A 113 -8.26 4.14 -3.16
CA TRP A 113 -7.44 2.97 -2.91
C TRP A 113 -6.01 3.37 -2.58
N LEU A 114 -5.44 2.72 -1.57
CA LEU A 114 -4.01 2.74 -1.29
C LEU A 114 -3.37 1.56 -2.02
N VAL A 115 -2.41 1.84 -2.87
CA VAL A 115 -1.67 0.82 -3.61
C VAL A 115 -0.22 0.83 -3.13
N PRO A 116 0.15 -0.08 -2.22
CA PRO A 116 1.52 -0.20 -1.76
C PRO A 116 2.49 -0.51 -2.90
N LEU A 117 3.76 -0.20 -2.71
CA LEU A 117 4.79 -0.54 -3.69
C LEU A 117 4.79 -2.06 -3.94
N GLY A 118 4.72 -2.45 -5.21
CA GLY A 118 4.67 -3.85 -5.62
C GLY A 118 3.28 -4.49 -5.62
N ALA A 119 2.24 -3.77 -5.20
CA ALA A 119 0.86 -4.23 -5.32
C ALA A 119 0.31 -3.97 -6.73
N GLU A 120 -0.57 -4.89 -7.19
CA GLU A 120 -1.33 -4.65 -8.42
C GLU A 120 -2.37 -3.55 -8.18
N PRO A 121 -2.51 -2.57 -9.08
CA PRO A 121 -3.57 -1.58 -8.99
C PRO A 121 -4.96 -2.21 -9.04
N PRO A 122 -5.96 -1.62 -8.35
CA PRO A 122 -7.33 -2.11 -8.45
C PRO A 122 -7.86 -1.90 -9.89
N THR A 123 -8.57 -2.89 -10.38
CA THR A 123 -9.28 -2.81 -11.67
C THR A 123 -10.73 -2.41 -11.44
N PRO A 124 -11.29 -1.52 -12.28
CA PRO A 124 -12.72 -1.16 -12.24
C PRO A 124 -13.65 -2.33 -12.48
#